data_0ba2b1b96edc4f5554f0d0fa0abc450d
#
_entry.id   0ba2b1b96edc4f5554f0d0fa0abc450d
#
_cell.length_a   1.000
_cell.length_b   1.000
_cell.length_c   1.000
_cell.angle_alpha   90.00
_cell.angle_beta   90.00
_cell.angle_gamma   90.00
#
_symmetry.space_group_name_H-M   'P 1'
#
loop_
_entity.id
_entity.type
_entity.pdbx_description
1 polymer ?
#
loop_
_entity_poly.entity_id
_entity_poly.type
_entity_poly.pdbx_seq_one_letter_code
_entity_poly.pdbx_strand_id
1 'polypeptide(L)'
;MAADTGEALGPWKRKHQRRKIDALVKFKSSDGKVIGCRNRDISEGGIFLVANPKQVPLAVGTTVRMNIKFCSSPTVFSAEGRVARMTRESSVEAKMFRPGYGVEFLRVDGEGKKLFSMLLK
;
A
#
# COMPACT_ATOMS: atom_id res chain seq x y z
N MET A 1 -4.95 -26.01 4.46
CA MET A 1 -4.92 -25.80 4.77
C MET A 1 -5.09 -25.24 4.90
N ALA A 2 -4.92 -25.18 4.90
CA ALA A 2 -5.00 -24.74 5.18
C ALA A 2 -5.13 -24.04 5.14
N ALA A 3 -5.21 -23.96 5.10
CA ALA A 3 -5.30 -23.41 5.26
C ALA A 3 -5.46 -22.75 5.15
N ASP A 4 -5.46 -22.74 5.26
CA ASP A 4 -5.46 -22.17 5.40
C ASP A 4 -5.42 -21.80 5.17
N THR A 5 -5.70 -21.86 5.02
CA THR A 5 -5.38 -21.67 5.08
C THR A 5 -5.17 -21.06 5.10
N GLY A 6 -5.17 -20.95 5.23
CA GLY A 6 -4.78 -20.65 5.55
C GLY A 6 -4.54 -20.18 6.22
N GLU A 7 -4.65 -20.31 6.81
CA GLU A 7 -4.15 -20.16 7.48
C GLU A 7 -3.43 -20.23 8.39
N ALA A 8 -3.98 -20.72 8.96
CA ALA A 8 -3.16 -20.78 10.16
C ALA A 8 -1.69 -20.62 9.87
N LEU A 9 -1.36 -19.51 9.56
CA LEU A 9 -0.03 -19.24 9.07
C LEU A 9 0.82 -18.45 10.06
N GLY A 10 0.40 -18.42 11.34
CA GLY A 10 1.20 -17.82 12.38
C GLY A 10 1.54 -16.37 12.14
N PRO A 11 2.79 -15.95 12.37
CA PRO A 11 3.13 -14.55 12.43
C PRO A 11 2.93 -13.76 11.14
N TRP A 12 2.87 -14.41 10.00
CA TRP A 12 2.62 -13.65 8.77
C TRP A 12 1.18 -13.69 8.31
N LYS A 13 0.31 -14.22 9.10
CA LYS A 13 -1.11 -14.12 8.84
C LYS A 13 -1.55 -12.69 9.09
N ARG A 14 -2.10 -12.06 8.06
CA ARG A 14 -2.49 -10.66 8.16
C ARG A 14 -3.72 -10.49 9.02
N LYS A 15 -3.75 -9.41 9.80
CA LYS A 15 -4.93 -9.01 10.54
C LYS A 15 -6.05 -8.57 9.61
N HIS A 16 -5.69 -7.93 8.49
CA HIS A 16 -6.63 -7.35 7.55
C HIS A 16 -6.51 -8.03 6.21
N GLN A 17 -7.63 -8.37 5.64
CA GLN A 17 -7.66 -8.99 4.33
C GLN A 17 -7.27 -7.98 3.26
N ARG A 18 -6.34 -8.37 2.38
CA ARG A 18 -5.95 -7.55 1.25
C ARG A 18 -6.97 -7.67 0.13
N ARG A 19 -7.24 -6.55 -0.52
CA ARG A 19 -8.16 -6.48 -1.65
C ARG A 19 -7.48 -5.83 -2.84
N LYS A 20 -7.85 -6.28 -4.03
CA LYS A 20 -7.37 -5.69 -5.28
C LYS A 20 -8.35 -4.59 -5.69
N ILE A 21 -8.26 -3.46 -5.06
CA ILE A 21 -9.05 -2.28 -5.36
C ILE A 21 -8.10 -1.26 -5.94
N ASP A 22 -8.39 -0.80 -7.16
CA ASP A 22 -7.53 0.15 -7.85
C ASP A 22 -7.61 1.53 -7.20
N ALA A 23 -6.45 2.09 -6.96
CA ALA A 23 -6.32 3.42 -6.40
C ALA A 23 -5.19 4.18 -7.07
N LEU A 24 -5.33 5.49 -7.08
CA LEU A 24 -4.27 6.40 -7.47
C LEU A 24 -3.71 7.02 -6.19
N VAL A 25 -2.40 7.02 -6.05
CA VAL A 25 -1.73 7.50 -4.85
C VAL A 25 -0.72 8.55 -5.23
N LYS A 26 -0.75 9.68 -4.54
CA LYS A 26 0.26 10.74 -4.68
C LYS A 26 0.95 10.93 -3.34
N PHE A 27 2.26 11.06 -3.38
CA PHE A 27 3.06 11.35 -2.20
C PHE A 27 4.27 12.19 -2.58
N LYS A 28 4.86 12.87 -1.62
CA LYS A 28 6.09 13.63 -1.84
C LYS A 28 7.28 12.77 -1.50
N SER A 29 8.25 12.75 -2.39
CA SER A 29 9.55 12.13 -2.13
C SER A 29 10.39 13.06 -1.25
N SER A 30 11.54 12.55 -0.77
CA SER A 30 12.43 13.31 0.10
C SER A 30 12.98 14.58 -0.55
N ASP A 31 13.03 14.63 -1.89
CA ASP A 31 13.49 15.81 -2.63
C ASP A 31 12.36 16.79 -2.95
N GLY A 32 11.16 16.56 -2.42
CA GLY A 32 10.02 17.45 -2.60
C GLY A 32 9.20 17.22 -3.85
N LYS A 33 9.57 16.27 -4.69
CA LYS A 33 8.82 15.96 -5.90
C LYS A 33 7.55 15.19 -5.55
N VAL A 34 6.47 15.49 -6.26
CA VAL A 34 5.21 14.75 -6.13
C VAL A 34 5.28 13.55 -7.03
N ILE A 35 5.10 12.37 -6.45
CA ILE A 35 5.14 11.10 -7.16
C ILE A 35 3.70 10.55 -7.21
N GLY A 36 3.26 10.20 -8.42
CA GLY A 36 1.99 9.51 -8.59
C GLY A 36 2.24 8.04 -8.91
N CYS A 37 1.48 7.15 -8.31
CA CYS A 37 1.60 5.74 -8.61
C CYS A 37 0.27 5.02 -8.36
N ARG A 38 0.21 3.77 -8.78
CA ARG A 38 -0.93 2.90 -8.50
C ARG A 38 -0.58 1.94 -7.38
N ASN A 39 -1.60 1.37 -6.79
CA ASN A 39 -1.43 0.29 -5.83
C ASN A 39 -1.53 -1.07 -6.52
N ARG A 40 -1.00 -2.10 -5.87
CA ARG A 40 -1.23 -3.49 -6.23
C ARG A 40 -2.42 -4.04 -5.44
N ASP A 41 -2.46 -3.74 -4.16
CA ASP A 41 -3.53 -4.13 -3.26
C ASP A 41 -3.62 -3.15 -2.09
N ILE A 42 -4.68 -3.24 -1.33
CA ILE A 42 -4.90 -2.40 -0.17
C ILE A 42 -5.70 -3.15 0.89
N SER A 43 -5.47 -2.82 2.14
CA SER A 43 -6.26 -3.27 3.28
C SER A 43 -6.39 -2.13 4.26
N GLU A 44 -7.12 -2.34 5.36
CA GLU A 44 -7.19 -1.33 6.41
C GLU A 44 -5.84 -1.09 7.08
N GLY A 45 -4.93 -2.05 7.01
CA GLY A 45 -3.61 -1.95 7.63
C GLY A 45 -2.53 -1.39 6.73
N GLY A 46 -2.71 -1.37 5.43
CA GLY A 46 -1.66 -0.90 4.54
C GLY A 46 -1.98 -1.00 3.07
N ILE A 47 -1.03 -0.56 2.27
CA ILE A 47 -1.15 -0.50 0.82
C ILE A 47 0.19 -0.89 0.19
N PHE A 48 0.14 -1.56 -0.96
CA PHE A 48 1.34 -1.81 -1.73
C PHE A 48 1.38 -0.84 -2.92
N LEU A 49 2.40 0.01 -2.94
CA LEU A 49 2.59 1.01 -4.00
C LEU A 49 3.46 0.43 -5.09
N VAL A 50 2.98 0.48 -6.33
CA VAL A 50 3.75 0.01 -7.49
C VAL A 50 4.66 1.15 -7.93
N ALA A 51 5.96 0.97 -7.73
CA ALA A 51 6.96 1.95 -8.11
C ALA A 51 8.30 1.25 -8.27
N ASN A 52 9.11 1.73 -9.21
CA ASN A 52 10.47 1.19 -9.38
C ASN A 52 11.37 1.83 -8.34
N PRO A 53 11.95 1.05 -7.41
CA PRO A 53 12.82 1.61 -6.36
C PRO A 53 14.04 2.36 -6.89
N LYS A 54 14.48 2.08 -8.12
CA LYS A 54 15.56 2.82 -8.74
C LYS A 54 15.15 4.24 -9.13
N GLN A 55 13.89 4.42 -9.50
CA GLN A 55 13.36 5.72 -9.93
C GLN A 55 12.74 6.49 -8.78
N VAL A 56 12.19 5.78 -7.81
CA VAL A 56 11.53 6.36 -6.65
C VAL A 56 12.13 5.73 -5.39
N PRO A 57 13.32 6.17 -4.98
CA PRO A 57 13.97 5.54 -3.83
C PRO A 57 13.33 5.97 -2.52
N LEU A 58 12.86 4.98 -1.76
CA LEU A 58 12.35 5.16 -0.41
C LEU A 58 13.00 4.12 0.49
N ALA A 59 13.54 4.58 1.59
CA ALA A 59 14.14 3.67 2.57
C ALA A 59 13.05 3.01 3.42
N VAL A 60 13.25 1.74 3.74
CA VAL A 60 12.40 1.05 4.71
C VAL A 60 12.46 1.81 6.04
N GLY A 61 11.32 2.04 6.64
CA GLY A 61 11.19 2.84 7.85
C GLY A 61 10.79 4.29 7.61
N THR A 62 10.87 4.75 6.35
CA THR A 62 10.48 6.12 6.01
C THR A 62 8.99 6.32 6.18
N THR A 63 8.61 7.45 6.77
CA THR A 63 7.20 7.86 6.86
C THR A 63 6.85 8.68 5.62
N VAL A 64 5.72 8.34 5.01
CA VAL A 64 5.22 9.05 3.83
C VAL A 64 3.81 9.52 4.05
N ARG A 65 3.49 10.70 3.52
CA ARG A 65 2.13 11.22 3.48
C ARG A 65 1.59 11.01 2.09
N MET A 66 0.40 10.43 2.04
CA MET A 66 -0.21 10.04 0.79
C MET A 66 -1.57 10.68 0.63
N ASN A 67 -1.91 11.04 -0.59
CA ASN A 67 -3.27 11.33 -0.98
C ASN A 67 -3.73 10.17 -1.86
N ILE A 68 -4.84 9.57 -1.49
CA ILE A 68 -5.32 8.33 -2.09
C ILE A 68 -6.72 8.56 -2.64
N LYS A 69 -6.93 8.12 -3.87
CA LYS A 69 -8.24 8.14 -4.51
C LYS A 69 -8.52 6.76 -5.07
N PHE A 70 -9.57 6.10 -4.60
CA PHE A 70 -10.03 4.88 -5.24
C PHE A 70 -10.61 5.23 -6.61
N CYS A 71 -10.32 4.40 -7.62
CA CYS A 71 -10.79 4.67 -8.98
C CYS A 71 -12.31 4.66 -9.07
N SER A 72 -12.99 3.97 -8.16
CA SER A 72 -14.44 3.88 -8.11
C SER A 72 -15.11 5.02 -7.33
N SER A 73 -14.34 5.97 -6.83
CA SER A 73 -14.87 7.06 -5.98
C SER A 73 -14.21 8.39 -6.34
N PRO A 74 -14.95 9.51 -6.31
CA PRO A 74 -14.35 10.83 -6.52
C PRO A 74 -13.63 11.36 -5.29
N THR A 75 -13.77 10.72 -4.14
CA THR A 75 -13.22 11.21 -2.88
C THR A 75 -11.73 10.96 -2.79
N VAL A 76 -10.97 12.02 -2.45
CA VAL A 76 -9.56 11.93 -2.14
C VAL A 76 -9.42 12.00 -0.63
N PHE A 77 -8.66 11.08 -0.06
CA PHE A 77 -8.39 11.11 1.38
C PHE A 77 -6.90 11.05 1.64
N SER A 78 -6.51 11.45 2.85
CA SER A 78 -5.11 11.49 3.26
C SER A 78 -4.79 10.35 4.21
N ALA A 79 -3.60 9.82 4.07
CA ALA A 79 -3.09 8.79 4.97
C ALA A 79 -1.61 9.03 5.22
N GLU A 80 -1.15 8.61 6.38
CA GLU A 80 0.25 8.61 6.73
C GLU A 80 0.66 7.17 6.93
N GLY A 81 1.77 6.78 6.33
CA GLY A 81 2.25 5.41 6.43
C GLY A 81 3.75 5.32 6.57
N ARG A 82 4.20 4.14 6.92
CA ARG A 82 5.62 3.83 7.02
C ARG A 82 5.96 2.74 6.04
N VAL A 83 7.04 2.93 5.29
CA VAL A 83 7.54 1.92 4.37
C VAL A 83 8.02 0.72 5.19
N ALA A 84 7.32 -0.40 5.05
CA ALA A 84 7.60 -1.60 5.81
C ALA A 84 8.51 -2.56 5.04
N ARG A 85 8.41 -2.56 3.72
CA ARG A 85 9.24 -3.42 2.88
C ARG A 85 9.36 -2.87 1.47
N MET A 86 10.35 -3.38 0.75
CA MET A 86 10.61 -3.01 -0.62
C MET A 86 10.78 -4.28 -1.46
N THR A 87 10.16 -4.31 -2.64
CA THR A 87 10.36 -5.37 -3.62
C THR A 87 11.14 -4.79 -4.79
N ARG A 88 12.34 -5.29 -5.01
CA ARG A 88 13.21 -4.83 -6.08
C ARG A 88 12.86 -5.50 -7.40
N GLU A 89 13.16 -4.81 -8.49
CA GLU A 89 12.93 -5.30 -9.84
C GLU A 89 13.63 -6.63 -10.11
N SER A 90 14.82 -6.82 -9.54
CA SER A 90 15.64 -8.01 -9.74
C SER A 90 15.25 -9.18 -8.82
N SER A 91 14.32 -8.98 -7.89
CA SER A 91 13.95 -10.02 -6.95
C SER A 91 13.08 -11.10 -7.61
N VAL A 92 13.06 -12.29 -7.00
CA VAL A 92 12.17 -13.37 -7.44
C VAL A 92 10.71 -12.93 -7.32
N GLU A 93 10.41 -12.18 -6.26
CA GLU A 93 9.07 -11.68 -6.03
C GLU A 93 8.60 -10.74 -7.17
N ALA A 94 9.51 -9.91 -7.68
CA ALA A 94 9.19 -8.98 -8.76
C ALA A 94 8.90 -9.67 -10.09
N LYS A 95 9.31 -10.91 -10.27
CA LYS A 95 8.97 -11.69 -11.45
C LYS A 95 7.50 -12.08 -11.46
N MET A 96 6.92 -12.24 -10.27
CA MET A 96 5.51 -12.59 -10.11
C MET A 96 4.66 -11.35 -9.86
N PHE A 97 5.23 -10.34 -9.23
CA PHE A 97 4.56 -9.10 -8.85
C PHE A 97 5.42 -7.93 -9.26
N ARG A 98 4.79 -6.80 -9.49
CA ARG A 98 5.54 -5.59 -9.84
C ARG A 98 6.39 -5.13 -8.65
N PRO A 99 7.55 -4.50 -8.91
CA PRO A 99 8.35 -3.93 -7.84
C PRO A 99 7.62 -2.77 -7.17
N GLY A 100 7.98 -2.50 -5.94
CA GLY A 100 7.37 -1.40 -5.21
C GLY A 100 7.59 -1.49 -3.71
N TYR A 101 6.67 -0.87 -2.99
CA TYR A 101 6.79 -0.71 -1.55
C TYR A 101 5.53 -1.14 -0.82
N GLY A 102 5.71 -1.97 0.18
CA GLY A 102 4.66 -2.24 1.15
C GLY A 102 4.66 -1.13 2.20
N VAL A 103 3.55 -0.43 2.34
CA VAL A 103 3.41 0.69 3.29
C VAL A 103 2.36 0.33 4.32
N GLU A 104 2.74 0.42 5.59
CA GLU A 104 1.85 0.21 6.70
C GLU A 104 1.19 1.54 7.07
N PHE A 105 -0.14 1.56 7.18
CA PHE A 105 -0.82 2.79 7.58
C PHE A 105 -0.60 3.07 9.06
N LEU A 106 -0.17 4.29 9.35
CA LEU A 106 -0.05 4.80 10.72
C LEU A 106 -1.28 5.62 11.08
N ARG A 107 -1.87 6.29 10.08
CA ARG A 107 -3.03 7.17 10.28
C ARG A 107 -3.77 7.30 8.97
N VAL A 108 -5.10 7.27 9.04
CA VAL A 108 -5.97 7.51 7.89
C VAL A 108 -7.02 8.52 8.33
N ASP A 109 -7.30 9.51 7.48
CA ASP A 109 -8.29 10.54 7.84
C ASP A 109 -9.72 9.97 7.86
N GLY A 110 -10.67 10.79 8.32
CA GLY A 110 -12.05 10.36 8.51
C GLY A 110 -12.74 9.93 7.22
N GLU A 111 -12.44 10.58 6.11
CA GLU A 111 -13.00 10.21 4.81
C GLU A 111 -12.48 8.85 4.35
N GLY A 112 -11.19 8.60 4.58
CA GLY A 112 -10.59 7.31 4.27
C GLY A 112 -11.17 6.18 5.11
N LYS A 113 -11.38 6.43 6.39
CA LYS A 113 -11.99 5.45 7.29
C LYS A 113 -13.39 5.06 6.84
N LYS A 114 -14.18 6.04 6.39
CA LYS A 114 -15.52 5.77 5.86
C LYS A 114 -15.45 4.90 4.61
N LEU A 115 -14.54 5.22 3.70
CA LEU A 115 -14.37 4.44 2.47
C LEU A 115 -13.90 3.03 2.77
N PHE A 116 -13.00 2.86 3.71
CA PHE A 116 -12.53 1.53 4.12
C PHE A 116 -13.68 0.71 4.68
N SER A 117 -14.52 1.33 5.49
CA SER A 117 -15.69 0.66 6.05
C SER A 117 -16.65 0.18 4.97
N MET A 118 -16.76 0.90 3.87
CA MET A 118 -17.66 0.56 2.77
C MET A 118 -17.05 -0.45 1.81
N LEU A 119 -15.74 -0.33 1.53
CA LEU A 119 -15.11 -1.06 0.44
C LEU A 119 -14.20 -2.21 0.87
N LEU A 120 -13.72 -2.19 2.08
CA LEU A 120 -12.72 -3.16 2.55
C LEU A 120 -13.24 -4.14 3.60
N LYS A 121 -14.52 -4.13 3.85
CA LYS A 121 -15.11 -5.12 4.74
C LYS A 121 -15.19 -6.50 4.11
#